data_2b489d9e1ddff7ff5734e3e64a90338d
#
_entry.id   2b489d9e1ddff7ff5734e3e64a90338d
#
_cell.length_a   1.000
_cell.length_b   1.000
_cell.length_c   1.000
_cell.angle_alpha   90.00
_cell.angle_beta   90.00
_cell.angle_gamma   90.00
#
_symmetry.space_group_name_H-M   'P 1'
#
loop_
_entity.id
_entity.type
_entity.pdbx_description
1 polymer ?
#
loop_
_entity_poly.entity_id
_entity_poly.type
_entity_poly.pdbx_seq_one_letter_code
_entity_poly.pdbx_strand_id
1 'polypeptide(L)' 'MQNKMFKTALRTSMKKYEAAIEAGDKALAAATYKDAVKKIDKAVARNIIHKNAAPRKNSSFTKKLNALA' A
#
# COMPACT_ATOMS: atom_id res chain seq x y z
N MET A 1 14.16 15.32 3.92
CA MET A 1 13.13 15.86 4.75
C MET A 1 11.75 15.50 4.27
N GLN A 2 11.33 16.01 3.11
CA GLN A 2 10.03 15.64 2.56
C GLN A 2 9.91 14.15 2.30
N ASN A 3 10.99 13.54 1.84
CA ASN A 3 11.00 12.10 1.58
C ASN A 3 10.74 11.27 2.83
N LYS A 4 11.27 11.72 3.97
CA LYS A 4 11.10 11.01 5.22
C LYS A 4 9.64 11.02 5.67
N MET A 5 8.98 12.19 5.57
CA MET A 5 7.57 12.30 5.89
C MET A 5 6.71 11.47 4.96
N PHE A 6 7.04 11.47 3.67
CA PHE A 6 6.30 10.68 2.69
C PHE A 6 6.45 9.18 2.97
N LYS A 7 7.65 8.73 3.30
CA LYS A 7 7.87 7.32 3.65
C LYS A 7 7.06 6.91 4.87
N THR A 8 6.97 7.77 5.86
CA THR A 8 6.19 7.50 7.07
C THR A 8 4.71 7.38 6.73
N ALA A 9 4.18 8.29 5.91
CA ALA A 9 2.79 8.24 5.48
C ALA A 9 2.50 6.97 4.67
N LEU A 10 3.41 6.59 3.79
CA LEU A 10 3.28 5.37 3.00
C LEU A 10 3.24 4.14 3.91
N ARG A 11 4.16 4.07 4.86
CA ARG A 11 4.21 2.95 5.80
C ARG A 11 2.94 2.85 6.62
N THR A 12 2.41 3.99 7.06
CA THR A 12 1.16 4.02 7.82
C THR A 12 0.00 3.47 7.00
N SER A 13 -0.10 3.84 5.72
CA SER A 13 -1.14 3.33 4.83
C SER A 13 -1.01 1.82 4.64
N MET A 14 0.21 1.33 4.49
CA MET A 14 0.47 -0.10 4.35
C MET A 14 0.05 -0.86 5.61
N LYS A 15 0.36 -0.32 6.78
CA LYS A 15 -0.04 -0.94 8.04
C LYS A 15 -1.55 -0.99 8.21
N LYS A 16 -2.24 0.08 7.82
CA LYS A 16 -3.71 0.11 7.86
C LYS A 16 -4.29 -0.97 6.96
N TYR A 17 -3.73 -1.14 5.78
CA TYR A 17 -4.17 -2.17 4.86
C TYR A 17 -3.97 -3.56 5.46
N GLU A 18 -2.79 -3.81 6.01
CA GLU A 18 -2.50 -5.10 6.63
C GLU A 18 -3.42 -5.37 7.82
N ALA A 19 -3.69 -4.35 8.64
CA ALA A 19 -4.62 -4.50 9.76
C ALA A 19 -6.03 -4.85 9.28
N ALA A 20 -6.48 -4.24 8.18
CA ALA A 20 -7.78 -4.56 7.61
C ALA A 20 -7.82 -6.01 7.10
N ILE A 21 -6.73 -6.48 6.51
CA ILE A 21 -6.62 -7.87 6.05
C ILE A 21 -6.70 -8.83 7.24
N GLU A 22 -5.96 -8.54 8.31
CA GLU A 22 -5.97 -9.38 9.51
C GLU A 22 -7.34 -9.42 10.17
N ALA A 23 -8.04 -8.29 10.17
CA ALA A 23 -9.38 -8.21 10.72
C ALA A 23 -10.43 -8.91 9.85
N GLY A 24 -10.07 -9.23 8.61
CA GLY A 24 -11.00 -9.85 7.67
C GLY A 24 -12.06 -8.88 7.15
N ASP A 25 -11.84 -7.58 7.28
CA ASP A 25 -12.79 -6.56 6.81
C ASP A 25 -12.52 -6.26 5.33
N LYS A 26 -13.24 -6.93 4.46
CA LYS A 26 -13.06 -6.80 3.02
C LYS A 26 -13.31 -5.38 2.52
N ALA A 27 -14.35 -4.72 3.03
CA ALA A 27 -14.68 -3.36 2.61
C ALA A 27 -13.57 -2.38 2.99
N LEU A 28 -13.07 -2.47 4.24
CA LEU A 28 -11.98 -1.63 4.70
C LEU A 28 -10.68 -1.96 3.95
N ALA A 29 -10.43 -3.25 3.72
CA ALA A 29 -9.24 -3.68 2.99
C ALA A 29 -9.25 -3.11 1.56
N ALA A 30 -10.38 -3.12 0.88
CA ALA A 30 -10.50 -2.57 -0.46
C ALA A 30 -10.23 -1.06 -0.47
N ALA A 31 -10.77 -0.34 0.51
CA ALA A 31 -10.57 1.10 0.62
C ALA A 31 -9.10 1.44 0.90
N THR A 32 -8.49 0.73 1.86
CA THR A 32 -7.08 0.96 2.20
C THR A 32 -6.16 0.49 1.09
N TYR A 33 -6.54 -0.54 0.34
CA TYR A 33 -5.78 -1.01 -0.82
C TYR A 33 -5.64 0.10 -1.87
N LYS A 34 -6.74 0.75 -2.21
CA LYS A 34 -6.71 1.84 -3.19
C LYS A 34 -5.80 2.98 -2.73
N ASP A 35 -5.89 3.33 -1.46
CA ASP A 35 -5.05 4.39 -0.90
C ASP A 35 -3.57 4.00 -0.93
N ALA A 36 -3.26 2.77 -0.54
CA ALA A 36 -1.89 2.28 -0.55
C ALA A 36 -1.29 2.29 -1.96
N VAL A 37 -2.06 1.83 -2.95
CA VAL A 37 -1.60 1.81 -4.34
C VAL A 37 -1.33 3.23 -4.84
N LYS A 38 -2.21 4.17 -4.53
CA LYS A 38 -2.00 5.57 -4.91
C LYS A 38 -0.72 6.12 -4.32
N LYS A 39 -0.45 5.82 -3.06
CA LYS A 39 0.76 6.30 -2.39
C LYS A 39 2.02 5.64 -2.96
N ILE A 40 1.95 4.37 -3.31
CA ILE A 40 3.06 3.69 -3.96
C ILE A 40 3.35 4.35 -5.32
N ASP A 41 2.31 4.65 -6.09
CA ASP A 41 2.48 5.31 -7.38
C ASP A 41 3.13 6.69 -7.23
N LYS A 42 2.71 7.46 -6.23
CA LYS A 42 3.31 8.75 -5.96
C LYS A 42 4.76 8.62 -5.53
N ALA A 43 5.06 7.59 -4.74
CA ALA A 43 6.43 7.33 -4.30
C ALA A 43 7.34 7.01 -5.48
N VAL A 44 6.85 6.26 -6.46
CA VAL A 44 7.60 5.97 -7.68
C VAL A 44 7.86 7.27 -8.46
N ALA A 45 6.84 8.12 -8.60
CA ALA A 45 6.98 9.39 -9.30
C ALA A 45 8.01 10.30 -8.64
N ARG A 46 8.20 10.18 -7.33
CA ARG A 46 9.18 10.98 -6.58
C ARG A 46 10.50 10.26 -6.38
N ASN A 47 10.69 9.10 -7.00
CA ASN A 47 11.90 8.29 -6.89
C ASN A 47 12.19 7.81 -5.46
N ILE A 48 11.17 7.75 -4.61
CA ILE A 48 11.29 7.21 -3.26
C ILE A 48 11.30 5.68 -3.30
N ILE A 49 10.49 5.12 -4.19
CA ILE A 49 10.44 3.68 -4.45
C ILE A 49 10.88 3.46 -5.90
N HIS A 50 11.76 2.49 -6.10
CA HIS A 50 12.20 2.14 -7.44
C HIS A 50 11.01 1.56 -8.24
N LYS A 51 10.92 1.92 -9.51
CA LYS A 51 9.82 1.46 -10.37
C LYS A 51 9.70 -0.06 -10.44
N ASN A 52 10.81 -0.78 -10.25
CA ASN A 52 10.79 -2.24 -10.25
C ASN A 52 10.20 -2.81 -8.97
N ALA A 53 10.25 -2.06 -7.87
CA ALA A 53 9.72 -2.50 -6.59
C ALA A 53 8.21 -2.28 -6.47
N ALA A 54 7.68 -1.26 -7.16
CA ALA A 54 6.26 -0.92 -7.08
C ALA A 54 5.34 -2.07 -7.53
N PRO A 55 5.58 -2.72 -8.68
CA PRO A 55 4.74 -3.85 -9.09
C PRO A 55 4.77 -5.01 -8.11
N ARG A 56 5.92 -5.26 -7.47
CA ARG A 56 6.01 -6.31 -6.46
C ARG A 56 5.13 -6.02 -5.26
N LYS A 57 5.16 -4.77 -4.76
CA LYS A 57 4.33 -4.37 -3.62
C LYS A 57 2.85 -4.44 -3.99
N ASN A 58 2.47 -3.94 -5.17
CA ASN A 58 1.10 -3.99 -5.64
C ASN A 58 0.61 -5.42 -5.80
N SER A 59 1.44 -6.29 -6.34
CA SER A 59 1.12 -7.70 -6.52
C SER A 59 0.89 -8.39 -5.17
N SER A 60 1.74 -8.12 -4.19
CA SER A 60 1.59 -8.68 -2.84
C SER A 60 0.28 -8.23 -2.20
N PHE A 61 -0.05 -6.95 -2.33
CA PHE A 61 -1.30 -6.40 -1.78
C PHE A 61 -2.52 -7.01 -2.47
N THR A 62 -2.45 -7.18 -3.78
CA THR A 62 -3.54 -7.78 -4.54
C THR A 62 -3.79 -9.23 -4.10
N LYS A 63 -2.72 -9.99 -3.88
CA LYS A 63 -2.84 -11.37 -3.40
C LYS A 63 -3.52 -11.42 -2.04
N LYS A 64 -3.13 -10.53 -1.13
CA LYS A 64 -3.74 -10.47 0.21
C LYS A 64 -5.22 -10.15 0.13
N LEU A 65 -5.59 -9.19 -0.73
CA LEU A 65 -6.98 -8.81 -0.91
C LEU A 65 -7.79 -9.95 -1.49
N ASN A 66 -7.26 -10.65 -2.48
CA ASN A 66 -7.93 -11.80 -3.09
C ASN A 66 -8.12 -12.95 -2.10
N ALA A 67 -7.22 -13.10 -1.16
CA ALA A 67 -7.33 -14.14 -0.14
C ALA A 67 -8.54 -13.90 0.79
N LEU A 68 -8.97 -12.65 0.94
CA LEU A 68 -10.16 -12.33 1.72
C LEU A 68 -11.45 -12.64 0.96
N ALA A 69 -11.39 -12.62 -0.34
CA ALA A 69 -12.54 -12.91 -1.16
C ALA A 69 -12.80 -14.41 -1.22
#